data_9b9bd1a49587a21278f58b31baeb0fe7
#
_entry.id   9b9bd1a49587a21278f58b31baeb0fe7
#
_cell.length_a   1.000
_cell.length_b   1.000
_cell.length_c   1.000
_cell.angle_alpha   90.00
_cell.angle_beta   90.00
_cell.angle_gamma   90.00
#
_symmetry.space_group_name_H-M   'P 1'
#
loop_
_entity.id
_entity.type
_entity.pdbx_description
1 polymer ?
#
loop_
_entity_poly.entity_id
_entity_poly.type
_entity_poly.pdbx_seq_one_letter_code
_entity_poly.pdbx_strand_id
1 'polypeptide(L)'
;MTSKEFGKLLQDKLTSEYSVELSVASNQQIYRSLALICRQMMSENHKKLQSKAIGTGTKQVYYLCMEFLMGRSLKTSLLNLGLDEVAKKDLSDADISIDSIFEEEPDAGLGNGGLGRLAACYLDGMATTGICGTGYSILYEYGIFKQKIVDGWQQERADNWLPGGQVWLKSHPDQAVEVRFDGEIHENWDNGFHYIQHTNYNSVMAVPSDMYVQGYDGKGVAKLRLWQAKAPDFDMSSFSLGNYNTAMSK
;
A
#
# COMPACT_ATOMS: atom_id res chain seq x y z
N MET A 1 -21.00 -14.65 2.05
CA MET A 1 -20.65 -15.19 0.71
C MET A 1 -20.66 -16.70 0.81
N THR A 2 -21.27 -17.40 -0.12
CA THR A 2 -21.27 -18.87 -0.18
C THR A 2 -19.98 -19.38 -0.82
N SER A 3 -19.59 -20.65 -0.58
CA SER A 3 -18.43 -21.29 -1.22
C SER A 3 -18.50 -21.17 -2.75
N LYS A 4 -19.67 -21.44 -3.34
CA LYS A 4 -19.87 -21.37 -4.79
C LYS A 4 -19.66 -19.95 -5.36
N GLU A 5 -20.10 -18.91 -4.63
CA GLU A 5 -19.89 -17.51 -5.04
C GLU A 5 -18.42 -17.13 -4.94
N PHE A 6 -17.74 -17.56 -3.88
CA PHE A 6 -16.33 -17.30 -3.66
C PHE A 6 -15.45 -18.00 -4.70
N GLY A 7 -15.67 -19.32 -4.93
CA GLY A 7 -14.93 -20.08 -5.93
C GLY A 7 -15.07 -19.49 -7.34
N LYS A 8 -16.29 -19.03 -7.70
CA LYS A 8 -16.49 -18.30 -8.95
C LYS A 8 -15.68 -16.99 -8.99
N LEU A 9 -15.70 -16.21 -7.91
CA LEU A 9 -14.96 -14.94 -7.83
C LEU A 9 -13.45 -15.17 -7.95
N LEU A 10 -12.92 -16.22 -7.31
CA LEU A 10 -11.50 -16.58 -7.40
C LEU A 10 -11.16 -17.01 -8.84
N GLN A 11 -11.97 -17.86 -9.46
CA GLN A 11 -11.78 -18.30 -10.84
C GLN A 11 -11.84 -17.12 -11.82
N ASP A 12 -12.83 -16.24 -11.69
CA ASP A 12 -12.97 -15.03 -12.52
C ASP A 12 -11.71 -14.14 -12.39
N LYS A 13 -11.16 -14.03 -11.17
CA LYS A 13 -9.94 -13.25 -10.91
C LYS A 13 -8.71 -13.90 -11.54
N LEU A 14 -8.53 -15.22 -11.40
CA LEU A 14 -7.42 -15.96 -12.03
C LEU A 14 -7.49 -15.85 -13.57
N THR A 15 -8.67 -15.96 -14.12
CA THR A 15 -8.86 -15.83 -15.57
C THR A 15 -8.55 -14.42 -16.06
N SER A 16 -9.04 -13.37 -15.35
CA SER A 16 -8.83 -11.98 -15.77
C SER A 16 -7.38 -11.50 -15.64
N GLU A 17 -6.67 -11.96 -14.60
CA GLU A 17 -5.29 -11.51 -14.34
C GLU A 17 -4.22 -12.38 -15.04
N TYR A 18 -4.50 -13.68 -15.22
CA TYR A 18 -3.49 -14.65 -15.66
C TYR A 18 -3.93 -15.57 -16.80
N SER A 19 -5.22 -15.55 -17.18
CA SER A 19 -5.80 -16.43 -18.18
C SER A 19 -5.61 -17.92 -17.83
N VAL A 20 -5.71 -18.29 -16.54
CA VAL A 20 -5.56 -19.67 -16.06
C VAL A 20 -6.77 -20.11 -15.24
N GLU A 21 -6.96 -21.42 -15.15
CA GLU A 21 -7.91 -22.04 -14.22
C GLU A 21 -7.23 -22.37 -12.89
N LEU A 22 -8.03 -22.50 -11.81
CA LEU A 22 -7.53 -22.79 -10.46
C LEU A 22 -6.69 -24.06 -10.41
N SER A 23 -7.08 -25.09 -11.16
CA SER A 23 -6.42 -26.41 -11.21
C SER A 23 -4.97 -26.38 -11.73
N VAL A 24 -4.59 -25.33 -12.47
CA VAL A 24 -3.25 -25.16 -13.06
C VAL A 24 -2.55 -23.90 -12.59
N ALA A 25 -3.19 -23.12 -11.74
CA ALA A 25 -2.64 -21.90 -11.20
C ALA A 25 -1.50 -22.18 -10.21
N SER A 26 -0.44 -21.38 -10.25
CA SER A 26 0.62 -21.44 -9.23
C SER A 26 0.15 -20.83 -7.90
N ASN A 27 0.79 -21.23 -6.79
CA ASN A 27 0.51 -20.65 -5.47
C ASN A 27 0.61 -19.13 -5.47
N GLN A 28 1.58 -18.57 -6.16
CA GLN A 28 1.75 -17.12 -6.28
C GLN A 28 0.59 -16.44 -7.03
N GLN A 29 0.06 -17.07 -8.09
CA GLN A 29 -1.11 -16.55 -8.82
C GLN A 29 -2.37 -16.59 -7.93
N ILE A 30 -2.55 -17.67 -7.18
CA ILE A 30 -3.65 -17.83 -6.23
C ILE A 30 -3.54 -16.79 -5.11
N TYR A 31 -2.35 -16.64 -4.48
CA TYR A 31 -2.08 -15.62 -3.47
C TYR A 31 -2.47 -14.23 -3.97
N ARG A 32 -1.97 -13.84 -5.14
CA ARG A 32 -2.24 -12.51 -5.70
C ARG A 32 -3.72 -12.30 -6.02
N SER A 33 -4.40 -13.32 -6.51
CA SER A 33 -5.84 -13.26 -6.79
C SER A 33 -6.65 -13.08 -5.51
N LEU A 34 -6.33 -13.82 -4.45
CA LEU A 34 -6.97 -13.67 -3.13
C LEU A 34 -6.71 -12.28 -2.53
N ALA A 35 -5.47 -11.79 -2.60
CA ALA A 35 -5.11 -10.46 -2.13
C ALA A 35 -5.87 -9.36 -2.90
N LEU A 36 -6.03 -9.49 -4.21
CA LEU A 36 -6.81 -8.55 -5.03
C LEU A 36 -8.30 -8.54 -4.65
N ILE A 37 -8.88 -9.71 -4.38
CA ILE A 37 -10.27 -9.85 -3.91
C ILE A 37 -10.43 -9.13 -2.57
N CYS A 38 -9.58 -9.44 -1.59
CA CYS A 38 -9.59 -8.79 -0.28
C CYS A 38 -9.42 -7.27 -0.41
N ARG A 39 -8.44 -6.81 -1.20
CA ARG A 39 -8.19 -5.38 -1.43
C ARG A 39 -9.41 -4.67 -2.02
N GLN A 40 -10.07 -5.27 -3.00
CA GLN A 40 -11.27 -4.71 -3.60
C GLN A 40 -12.38 -4.54 -2.55
N MET A 41 -12.70 -5.60 -1.81
CA MET A 41 -13.74 -5.55 -0.76
C MET A 41 -13.42 -4.53 0.32
N MET A 42 -12.18 -4.48 0.79
CA MET A 42 -11.73 -3.49 1.77
C MET A 42 -11.84 -2.06 1.23
N SER A 43 -11.48 -1.82 -0.02
CA SER A 43 -11.61 -0.51 -0.67
C SER A 43 -13.06 -0.03 -0.72
N GLU A 44 -13.99 -0.93 -1.07
CA GLU A 44 -15.43 -0.64 -1.08
C GLU A 44 -15.97 -0.34 0.32
N ASN A 45 -15.57 -1.14 1.31
CA ASN A 45 -15.94 -0.93 2.72
C ASN A 45 -15.39 0.40 3.26
N HIS A 46 -14.13 0.71 2.95
CA HIS A 46 -13.51 1.99 3.33
C HIS A 46 -14.28 3.18 2.74
N LYS A 47 -14.64 3.12 1.44
CA LYS A 47 -15.42 4.18 0.78
C LYS A 47 -16.77 4.40 1.48
N LYS A 48 -17.47 3.33 1.88
CA LYS A 48 -18.74 3.42 2.63
C LYS A 48 -18.53 4.08 3.99
N LEU A 49 -17.50 3.67 4.74
CA LEU A 49 -17.16 4.23 6.05
C LEU A 49 -16.81 5.72 5.93
N GLN A 50 -15.95 6.08 4.98
CA GLN A 50 -15.52 7.46 4.77
C GLN A 50 -16.71 8.36 4.36
N SER A 51 -17.56 7.91 3.44
CA SER A 51 -18.75 8.66 3.03
C SER A 51 -19.71 8.89 4.20
N LYS A 52 -19.88 7.88 5.07
CA LYS A 52 -20.68 8.01 6.29
C LYS A 52 -20.05 9.03 7.25
N ALA A 53 -18.75 8.95 7.51
CA ALA A 53 -18.04 9.85 8.41
C ALA A 53 -18.13 11.31 7.94
N ILE A 54 -17.96 11.58 6.64
CA ILE A 54 -18.11 12.90 6.04
C ILE A 54 -19.56 13.40 6.18
N GLY A 55 -20.54 12.57 5.83
CA GLY A 55 -21.97 12.93 5.88
C GLY A 55 -22.48 13.22 7.29
N THR A 56 -21.88 12.62 8.32
CA THR A 56 -22.24 12.84 9.73
C THR A 56 -21.36 13.88 10.43
N GLY A 57 -20.35 14.44 9.76
CA GLY A 57 -19.37 15.34 10.38
C GLY A 57 -18.51 14.68 11.47
N THR A 58 -18.38 13.35 11.44
CA THR A 58 -17.56 12.60 12.41
C THR A 58 -16.08 12.96 12.25
N LYS A 59 -15.37 13.15 13.36
CA LYS A 59 -13.93 13.41 13.36
C LYS A 59 -13.19 12.25 12.68
N GLN A 60 -12.24 12.61 11.85
CA GLN A 60 -11.31 11.68 11.22
C GLN A 60 -9.95 11.74 11.93
N VAL A 61 -9.25 10.62 11.99
CA VAL A 61 -7.94 10.52 12.63
C VAL A 61 -6.88 10.36 11.55
N TYR A 62 -5.85 11.19 11.61
CA TYR A 62 -4.68 11.13 10.76
C TYR A 62 -3.46 10.80 11.63
N TYR A 63 -2.82 9.67 11.33
CA TYR A 63 -1.67 9.20 12.10
C TYR A 63 -0.42 9.21 11.22
N LEU A 64 0.51 10.12 11.52
CA LEU A 64 1.77 10.26 10.79
C LEU A 64 2.86 9.49 11.52
N CYS A 65 3.47 8.54 10.84
CA CYS A 65 4.61 7.78 11.35
C CYS A 65 5.54 7.43 10.18
N MET A 66 6.83 7.40 10.44
CA MET A 66 7.80 6.99 9.42
C MET A 66 7.87 5.48 9.22
N GLU A 67 7.24 4.70 10.10
CA GLU A 67 7.22 3.24 10.03
C GLU A 67 5.83 2.68 10.30
N PHE A 68 5.46 1.63 9.56
CA PHE A 68 4.28 0.80 9.82
C PHE A 68 4.63 -0.67 9.62
N LEU A 69 4.99 -1.36 10.71
CA LEU A 69 5.34 -2.78 10.69
C LEU A 69 4.06 -3.64 10.60
N MET A 70 3.52 -3.74 9.39
CA MET A 70 2.23 -4.38 9.13
C MET A 70 2.29 -5.90 9.22
N GLY A 71 3.40 -6.52 8.82
CA GLY A 71 3.50 -7.96 8.62
C GLY A 71 2.75 -8.42 7.36
N ARG A 72 2.38 -9.70 7.34
CA ARG A 72 1.60 -10.33 6.27
C ARG A 72 0.12 -10.00 6.42
N SER A 73 -0.57 -9.72 5.33
CA SER A 73 -1.94 -9.17 5.34
C SER A 73 -3.02 -10.18 4.91
N LEU A 74 -2.69 -11.20 4.11
CA LEU A 74 -3.70 -12.08 3.50
C LEU A 74 -4.52 -12.84 4.55
N LYS A 75 -3.85 -13.54 5.46
CA LYS A 75 -4.52 -14.36 6.48
C LYS A 75 -5.46 -13.54 7.35
N THR A 76 -4.98 -12.39 7.84
CA THR A 76 -5.79 -11.48 8.66
C THR A 76 -6.94 -10.86 7.87
N SER A 77 -6.72 -10.51 6.60
CA SER A 77 -7.77 -9.94 5.73
C SER A 77 -8.87 -10.96 5.45
N LEU A 78 -8.54 -12.20 5.13
CA LEU A 78 -9.53 -13.26 4.94
C LEU A 78 -10.37 -13.48 6.19
N LEU A 79 -9.71 -13.58 7.38
CA LEU A 79 -10.40 -13.74 8.67
C LEU A 79 -11.36 -12.57 8.94
N ASN A 80 -10.86 -11.34 8.84
CA ASN A 80 -11.64 -10.14 9.16
C ASN A 80 -12.77 -9.85 8.16
N LEU A 81 -12.67 -10.35 6.94
CA LEU A 81 -13.72 -10.30 5.92
C LEU A 81 -14.70 -11.48 6.01
N GLY A 82 -14.45 -12.46 6.89
CA GLY A 82 -15.24 -13.69 7.03
C GLY A 82 -15.14 -14.60 5.80
N LEU A 83 -13.97 -14.63 5.16
CA LEU A 83 -13.70 -15.43 3.96
C LEU A 83 -12.77 -16.61 4.21
N ASP A 84 -12.20 -16.72 5.40
CA ASP A 84 -11.17 -17.71 5.76
C ASP A 84 -11.66 -19.17 5.59
N GLU A 85 -12.81 -19.50 6.16
CA GLU A 85 -13.38 -20.86 6.05
C GLU A 85 -13.78 -21.21 4.62
N VAL A 86 -14.33 -20.24 3.89
CA VAL A 86 -14.75 -20.45 2.50
C VAL A 86 -13.55 -20.64 1.59
N ALA A 87 -12.52 -19.79 1.75
CA ALA A 87 -11.27 -19.90 0.99
C ALA A 87 -10.55 -21.22 1.27
N LYS A 88 -10.45 -21.60 2.56
CA LYS A 88 -9.86 -22.87 2.96
C LYS A 88 -10.55 -24.06 2.33
N LYS A 89 -11.89 -24.04 2.34
CA LYS A 89 -12.69 -25.13 1.75
C LYS A 89 -12.48 -25.21 0.24
N ASP A 90 -12.65 -24.11 -0.50
CA ASP A 90 -12.56 -24.10 -1.96
C ASP A 90 -11.16 -24.51 -2.45
N LEU A 91 -10.09 -24.09 -1.75
CA LEU A 91 -8.73 -24.52 -2.06
C LEU A 91 -8.51 -26.00 -1.74
N SER A 92 -9.03 -26.48 -0.60
CA SER A 92 -8.95 -27.90 -0.23
C SER A 92 -9.70 -28.80 -1.22
N ASP A 93 -10.85 -28.36 -1.73
CA ASP A 93 -11.61 -29.08 -2.76
C ASP A 93 -10.83 -29.19 -4.10
N ALA A 94 -9.81 -28.33 -4.30
CA ALA A 94 -8.88 -28.36 -5.42
C ALA A 94 -7.50 -28.96 -5.06
N ASP A 95 -7.37 -29.69 -3.94
CA ASP A 95 -6.12 -30.26 -3.42
C ASP A 95 -5.01 -29.23 -3.15
N ILE A 96 -5.37 -27.98 -2.85
CA ILE A 96 -4.43 -26.89 -2.56
C ILE A 96 -4.46 -26.55 -1.07
N SER A 97 -3.30 -26.54 -0.42
CA SER A 97 -3.16 -26.09 0.96
C SER A 97 -3.18 -24.57 1.06
N ILE A 98 -4.10 -23.99 1.85
CA ILE A 98 -4.13 -22.54 2.10
C ILE A 98 -2.86 -22.06 2.82
N ASP A 99 -2.23 -22.90 3.64
CA ASP A 99 -0.99 -22.53 4.33
C ASP A 99 0.16 -22.32 3.34
N SER A 100 0.24 -23.12 2.26
CA SER A 100 1.22 -22.90 1.20
C SER A 100 0.98 -21.59 0.45
N ILE A 101 -0.27 -21.12 0.36
CA ILE A 101 -0.60 -19.83 -0.24
C ILE A 101 -0.17 -18.67 0.69
N PHE A 102 -0.33 -18.82 2.01
CA PHE A 102 0.13 -17.79 2.96
C PHE A 102 1.65 -17.60 2.96
N GLU A 103 2.42 -18.65 2.65
CA GLU A 103 3.87 -18.56 2.56
C GLU A 103 4.37 -17.78 1.32
N GLU A 104 3.54 -17.58 0.32
CA GLU A 104 3.87 -16.75 -0.85
C GLU A 104 3.90 -15.24 -0.54
N GLU A 105 3.30 -14.81 0.59
CA GLU A 105 3.26 -13.41 0.98
C GLU A 105 4.55 -12.98 1.66
N PRO A 106 5.30 -12.01 1.10
CA PRO A 106 6.43 -11.42 1.79
C PRO A 106 5.96 -10.49 2.92
N ASP A 107 6.77 -10.36 3.96
CA ASP A 107 6.55 -9.32 4.97
C ASP A 107 6.71 -7.93 4.36
N ALA A 108 5.81 -7.01 4.73
CA ALA A 108 5.90 -5.64 4.27
C ALA A 108 7.12 -4.93 4.88
N GLY A 109 8.04 -4.47 4.03
CA GLY A 109 9.28 -3.78 4.44
C GLY A 109 9.05 -2.31 4.86
N LEU A 110 7.99 -2.04 5.62
CA LEU A 110 7.56 -0.70 6.00
C LEU A 110 7.88 -0.34 7.45
N GLY A 111 8.59 -1.17 8.16
CA GLY A 111 8.96 -0.94 9.55
C GLY A 111 9.92 -1.97 10.08
N ASN A 112 10.50 -1.71 11.28
CA ASN A 112 11.54 -2.54 11.85
C ASN A 112 11.31 -2.97 13.31
N GLY A 113 10.68 -2.12 14.11
CA GLY A 113 10.59 -2.35 15.55
C GLY A 113 9.32 -1.84 16.20
N GLY A 114 9.42 -1.51 17.48
CA GLY A 114 8.30 -1.13 18.34
C GLY A 114 7.53 0.09 17.86
N LEU A 115 8.22 1.10 17.30
CA LEU A 115 7.59 2.28 16.74
C LEU A 115 6.63 1.91 15.60
N GLY A 116 7.12 1.16 14.63
CA GLY A 116 6.34 0.72 13.47
C GLY A 116 5.22 -0.25 13.86
N ARG A 117 5.46 -1.15 14.83
CA ARG A 117 4.43 -2.07 15.30
C ARG A 117 3.32 -1.36 16.07
N LEU A 118 3.65 -0.34 16.89
CA LEU A 118 2.65 0.48 17.55
C LEU A 118 1.75 1.19 16.54
N ALA A 119 2.32 1.77 15.50
CA ALA A 119 1.58 2.42 14.41
C ALA A 119 0.63 1.44 13.69
N ALA A 120 1.10 0.23 13.38
CA ALA A 120 0.27 -0.83 12.81
C ALA A 120 -0.88 -1.24 13.74
N CYS A 121 -0.63 -1.39 15.04
CA CYS A 121 -1.67 -1.71 16.04
C CYS A 121 -2.72 -0.58 16.16
N TYR A 122 -2.32 0.68 16.02
CA TYR A 122 -3.28 1.78 16.00
C TYR A 122 -4.19 1.75 14.76
N LEU A 123 -3.67 1.39 13.59
CA LEU A 123 -4.52 1.19 12.40
C LEU A 123 -5.53 0.06 12.62
N ASP A 124 -5.09 -1.09 13.14
CA ASP A 124 -5.96 -2.21 13.48
C ASP A 124 -7.03 -1.82 14.51
N GLY A 125 -6.63 -1.08 15.55
CA GLY A 125 -7.52 -0.60 16.60
C GLY A 125 -8.57 0.38 16.08
N MET A 126 -8.17 1.35 15.24
CA MET A 126 -9.09 2.28 14.60
C MET A 126 -10.08 1.57 13.69
N ALA A 127 -9.61 0.63 12.86
CA ALA A 127 -10.46 -0.16 11.99
C ALA A 127 -11.45 -1.01 12.80
N THR A 128 -10.99 -1.69 13.86
CA THR A 128 -11.83 -2.55 14.71
C THR A 128 -12.90 -1.75 15.47
N THR A 129 -12.58 -0.53 15.91
CA THR A 129 -13.55 0.34 16.61
C THR A 129 -14.44 1.16 15.67
N GLY A 130 -14.23 1.05 14.35
CA GLY A 130 -15.01 1.78 13.35
C GLY A 130 -14.65 3.27 13.24
N ILE A 131 -13.48 3.66 13.73
CA ILE A 131 -12.95 5.02 13.57
C ILE A 131 -12.43 5.19 12.13
N CYS A 132 -12.81 6.28 11.48
CA CYS A 132 -12.28 6.63 10.16
C CYS A 132 -10.84 7.15 10.31
N GLY A 133 -9.88 6.24 10.22
CA GLY A 133 -8.45 6.50 10.41
C GLY A 133 -7.65 6.37 9.13
N THR A 134 -6.67 7.27 8.96
CA THR A 134 -5.68 7.19 7.88
C THR A 134 -4.27 7.34 8.44
N GLY A 135 -3.43 6.33 8.21
CA GLY A 135 -1.99 6.41 8.44
C GLY A 135 -1.28 7.04 7.24
N TYR A 136 -0.22 7.76 7.49
CA TYR A 136 0.64 8.35 6.46
C TYR A 136 2.09 7.99 6.72
N SER A 137 2.77 7.47 5.68
CA SER A 137 4.19 7.13 5.71
C SER A 137 4.83 7.23 4.33
N ILE A 138 6.09 6.85 4.26
CA ILE A 138 6.87 6.75 3.03
C ILE A 138 6.72 5.33 2.48
N LEU A 139 6.54 5.21 1.16
CA LEU A 139 6.64 3.93 0.46
C LEU A 139 8.12 3.62 0.22
N TYR A 140 8.74 2.90 1.15
CA TYR A 140 10.12 2.44 1.00
C TYR A 140 10.22 1.44 -0.16
N GLU A 141 11.13 1.68 -1.07
CA GLU A 141 11.41 0.77 -2.19
C GLU A 141 12.05 -0.52 -1.68
N TYR A 142 12.93 -0.38 -0.72
CA TYR A 142 13.56 -1.50 0.00
C TYR A 142 13.20 -1.41 1.46
N GLY A 143 13.02 -2.56 2.12
CA GLY A 143 12.99 -2.65 3.57
C GLY A 143 14.31 -2.20 4.18
N ILE A 144 14.41 -2.14 5.52
CA ILE A 144 15.62 -1.65 6.19
C ILE A 144 16.82 -2.50 5.75
N PHE A 145 16.76 -3.81 5.91
CA PHE A 145 17.65 -4.79 5.30
C PHE A 145 17.14 -6.22 5.55
N LYS A 146 17.56 -7.15 4.69
CA LYS A 146 17.36 -8.58 4.88
C LYS A 146 18.60 -9.19 5.52
N GLN A 147 18.43 -9.87 6.64
CA GLN A 147 19.51 -10.58 7.32
C GLN A 147 19.81 -11.92 6.64
N LYS A 148 21.09 -12.21 6.43
CA LYS A 148 21.57 -13.49 5.98
C LYS A 148 22.74 -13.93 6.87
N ILE A 149 22.77 -15.20 7.26
CA ILE A 149 23.92 -15.77 7.95
C ILE A 149 24.82 -16.46 6.91
N VAL A 150 26.07 -16.03 6.85
CA VAL A 150 27.09 -16.61 5.99
C VAL A 150 28.32 -16.89 6.85
N ASP A 151 28.79 -18.11 6.86
CA ASP A 151 29.95 -18.57 7.67
C ASP A 151 29.84 -18.19 9.15
N GLY A 152 28.63 -18.22 9.71
CA GLY A 152 28.35 -17.89 11.11
C GLY A 152 28.23 -16.38 11.39
N TRP A 153 28.38 -15.53 10.40
CA TRP A 153 28.30 -14.08 10.52
C TRP A 153 27.05 -13.52 9.85
N GLN A 154 26.44 -12.49 10.47
CA GLN A 154 25.37 -11.74 9.86
C GLN A 154 25.89 -10.92 8.66
N GLN A 155 25.16 -10.99 7.56
CA GLN A 155 25.33 -10.11 6.41
C GLN A 155 24.00 -9.44 6.11
N GLU A 156 24.02 -8.13 5.91
CA GLU A 156 22.90 -7.32 5.46
C GLU A 156 22.81 -7.34 3.93
N ARG A 157 21.58 -7.51 3.43
CA ARG A 157 21.27 -7.43 2.00
C ARG A 157 20.08 -6.55 1.76
N ALA A 158 19.95 -6.04 0.54
CA ALA A 158 18.77 -5.30 0.13
C ALA A 158 17.50 -6.17 0.31
N ASP A 159 16.52 -5.65 1.03
CA ASP A 159 15.23 -6.29 1.23
C ASP A 159 14.25 -5.83 0.16
N ASN A 160 14.22 -6.54 -0.96
CA ASN A 160 13.22 -6.32 -1.99
C ASN A 160 11.90 -7.00 -1.57
N TRP A 161 11.11 -6.30 -0.80
CA TRP A 161 9.85 -6.79 -0.23
C TRP A 161 8.64 -6.68 -1.17
N LEU A 162 8.83 -6.10 -2.36
CA LEU A 162 7.79 -5.95 -3.40
C LEU A 162 8.08 -6.81 -4.65
N PRO A 163 8.49 -8.09 -4.51
CA PRO A 163 8.78 -8.92 -5.67
C PRO A 163 7.49 -9.14 -6.49
N GLY A 164 7.54 -8.87 -7.78
CA GLY A 164 6.38 -9.03 -8.67
C GLY A 164 5.28 -7.97 -8.51
N GLY A 165 5.55 -6.84 -7.80
CA GLY A 165 4.67 -5.67 -7.72
C GLY A 165 3.78 -5.61 -6.49
N GLN A 166 3.03 -4.54 -6.41
CA GLN A 166 2.36 -4.04 -5.20
C GLN A 166 0.91 -4.54 -5.10
N VAL A 167 0.69 -5.84 -4.88
CA VAL A 167 -0.68 -6.41 -4.87
C VAL A 167 -1.63 -5.73 -3.88
N TRP A 168 -1.12 -5.34 -2.69
CA TRP A 168 -1.90 -4.66 -1.65
C TRP A 168 -2.05 -3.16 -1.88
N LEU A 169 -1.19 -2.56 -2.69
CA LEU A 169 -1.15 -1.12 -2.92
C LEU A 169 -1.95 -0.73 -4.16
N LYS A 170 -2.74 0.31 -4.03
CA LYS A 170 -3.41 0.99 -5.15
C LYS A 170 -2.76 2.35 -5.35
N SER A 171 -2.01 2.51 -6.44
CA SER A 171 -1.38 3.77 -6.78
C SER A 171 -2.40 4.80 -7.30
N HIS A 172 -2.17 6.07 -6.95
CA HIS A 172 -2.98 7.21 -7.35
C HIS A 172 -2.10 8.32 -7.95
N PRO A 173 -1.55 8.12 -9.15
CA PRO A 173 -0.68 9.12 -9.79
C PRO A 173 -1.41 10.43 -10.10
N ASP A 174 -2.75 10.39 -10.24
CA ASP A 174 -3.63 11.54 -10.37
C ASP A 174 -3.68 12.44 -9.12
N GLN A 175 -3.19 11.94 -7.97
CA GLN A 175 -3.09 12.66 -6.70
C GLN A 175 -1.63 12.97 -6.33
N ALA A 176 -0.72 12.91 -7.29
CA ALA A 176 0.67 13.25 -7.06
C ALA A 176 0.82 14.74 -6.69
N VAL A 177 1.75 15.02 -5.78
CA VAL A 177 2.02 16.37 -5.28
C VAL A 177 3.51 16.68 -5.49
N GLU A 178 3.79 17.86 -6.02
CA GLU A 178 5.15 18.38 -6.05
C GLU A 178 5.59 18.80 -4.64
N VAL A 179 6.72 18.27 -4.18
CA VAL A 179 7.35 18.66 -2.93
C VAL A 179 8.65 19.37 -3.27
N ARG A 180 8.82 20.60 -2.75
CA ARG A 180 9.93 21.48 -3.05
C ARG A 180 10.92 21.50 -1.90
N PHE A 181 12.20 21.37 -2.23
CA PHE A 181 13.32 21.35 -1.27
C PHE A 181 14.31 22.46 -1.62
N ASP A 182 14.99 22.94 -0.60
CA ASP A 182 16.00 24.01 -0.74
C ASP A 182 15.42 25.30 -1.35
N GLY A 183 16.25 26.06 -2.06
CA GLY A 183 15.85 27.28 -2.75
C GLY A 183 15.74 28.50 -1.84
N GLU A 184 15.03 29.50 -2.31
CA GLU A 184 14.92 30.82 -1.67
C GLU A 184 13.45 31.16 -1.43
N ILE A 185 13.14 31.67 -0.25
CA ILE A 185 11.82 32.12 0.14
C ILE A 185 11.78 33.64 0.11
N HIS A 186 10.91 34.19 -0.70
CA HIS A 186 10.66 35.62 -0.78
C HIS A 186 9.27 35.94 -0.24
N GLU A 187 9.21 36.80 0.77
CA GLU A 187 7.95 37.30 1.32
C GLU A 187 7.58 38.61 0.61
N ASN A 188 6.41 38.68 0.08
CA ASN A 188 5.90 39.81 -0.65
C ASN A 188 4.56 40.30 -0.07
N TRP A 189 4.34 41.61 -0.10
CA TRP A 189 3.10 42.25 0.28
C TRP A 189 2.58 43.06 -0.91
N ASP A 190 1.36 42.73 -1.35
CA ASP A 190 0.71 43.50 -2.41
C ASP A 190 -0.75 43.76 -2.00
N ASN A 191 -1.15 45.03 -2.05
CA ASN A 191 -2.49 45.51 -1.69
C ASN A 191 -2.99 45.00 -0.33
N GLY A 192 -2.07 44.84 0.66
CA GLY A 192 -2.41 44.31 2.00
C GLY A 192 -2.49 42.77 2.09
N PHE A 193 -2.23 42.05 1.01
CA PHE A 193 -2.14 40.60 1.02
C PHE A 193 -0.68 40.17 1.14
N HIS A 194 -0.44 39.22 2.06
CA HIS A 194 0.86 38.57 2.22
C HIS A 194 0.90 37.31 1.35
N TYR A 195 1.93 37.17 0.53
CA TYR A 195 2.19 35.94 -0.22
C TYR A 195 3.66 35.57 -0.20
N ILE A 196 3.90 34.26 -0.23
CA ILE A 196 5.23 33.67 -0.19
C ILE A 196 5.55 33.11 -1.58
N GLN A 197 6.69 33.51 -2.13
CA GLN A 197 7.21 32.95 -3.37
C GLN A 197 8.43 32.08 -3.06
N HIS A 198 8.40 30.83 -3.52
CA HIS A 198 9.52 29.90 -3.41
C HIS A 198 10.18 29.77 -4.78
N THR A 199 11.47 30.10 -4.87
CA THR A 199 12.25 30.11 -6.12
C THR A 199 13.53 29.30 -5.98
N ASN A 200 14.15 28.94 -7.09
CA ASN A 200 15.43 28.20 -7.14
C ASN A 200 15.43 26.89 -6.33
N TYR A 201 14.27 26.22 -6.24
CA TYR A 201 14.09 24.97 -5.49
C TYR A 201 14.35 23.73 -6.36
N ASN A 202 14.71 22.64 -5.71
CA ASN A 202 14.66 21.29 -6.25
C ASN A 202 13.29 20.69 -5.95
N SER A 203 12.75 19.88 -6.86
CA SER A 203 11.45 19.26 -6.62
C SER A 203 11.48 17.74 -6.78
N VAL A 204 10.58 17.09 -6.06
CA VAL A 204 10.31 15.65 -6.13
C VAL A 204 8.80 15.46 -6.22
N MET A 205 8.36 14.56 -7.08
CA MET A 205 6.95 14.17 -7.13
C MET A 205 6.65 13.13 -6.07
N ALA A 206 5.79 13.45 -5.13
CA ALA A 206 5.28 12.50 -4.15
C ALA A 206 4.02 11.82 -4.71
N VAL A 207 4.11 10.54 -5.05
CA VAL A 207 3.02 9.76 -5.63
C VAL A 207 2.41 8.86 -4.55
N PRO A 208 1.12 9.02 -4.19
CA PRO A 208 0.51 8.22 -3.14
C PRO A 208 0.05 6.85 -3.64
N SER A 209 0.15 5.88 -2.75
CA SER A 209 -0.44 4.54 -2.89
C SER A 209 -1.18 4.19 -1.61
N ASP A 210 -2.39 3.65 -1.75
CA ASP A 210 -3.24 3.31 -0.61
C ASP A 210 -3.26 1.80 -0.35
N MET A 211 -3.06 1.42 0.91
CA MET A 211 -3.27 0.08 1.45
C MET A 211 -4.43 0.13 2.45
N TYR A 212 -5.24 -0.91 2.51
CA TYR A 212 -6.38 -0.98 3.41
C TYR A 212 -6.16 -2.03 4.49
N VAL A 213 -6.67 -1.75 5.69
CA VAL A 213 -6.59 -2.62 6.87
C VAL A 213 -8.00 -2.85 7.38
N GLN A 214 -8.49 -4.08 7.22
CA GLN A 214 -9.83 -4.47 7.71
C GLN A 214 -9.79 -4.70 9.21
N GLY A 215 -10.68 -4.04 9.93
CA GLY A 215 -10.86 -4.25 11.35
C GLY A 215 -11.51 -5.61 11.67
N TYR A 216 -11.27 -6.10 12.88
CA TYR A 216 -11.86 -7.32 13.38
C TYR A 216 -13.41 -7.25 13.32
N ASP A 217 -14.03 -8.37 12.96
CA ASP A 217 -15.48 -8.49 12.85
C ASP A 217 -16.15 -7.52 11.83
N GLY A 218 -15.39 -7.09 10.83
CA GLY A 218 -15.90 -6.31 9.69
C GLY A 218 -16.40 -4.89 10.00
N LYS A 219 -16.15 -4.34 11.21
CA LYS A 219 -16.73 -3.06 11.64
C LYS A 219 -16.24 -1.84 10.88
N GLY A 220 -14.97 -1.81 10.53
CA GLY A 220 -14.40 -0.69 9.82
C GLY A 220 -13.16 -1.05 9.02
N VAL A 221 -12.67 -0.09 8.25
CA VAL A 221 -11.45 -0.21 7.46
C VAL A 221 -10.63 1.06 7.63
N ALA A 222 -9.40 0.92 8.13
CA ALA A 222 -8.42 1.99 8.11
C ALA A 222 -7.67 2.00 6.78
N LYS A 223 -7.10 3.15 6.44
CA LYS A 223 -6.28 3.33 5.26
C LYS A 223 -4.85 3.68 5.66
N LEU A 224 -3.87 3.07 5.01
CA LEU A 224 -2.47 3.49 5.06
C LEU A 224 -2.10 4.08 3.71
N ARG A 225 -1.80 5.38 3.68
CA ARG A 225 -1.33 6.09 2.51
C ARG A 225 0.17 6.24 2.54
N LEU A 226 0.82 5.67 1.54
CA LEU A 226 2.27 5.62 1.40
C LEU A 226 2.71 6.50 0.23
N TRP A 227 3.67 7.37 0.46
CA TRP A 227 4.16 8.32 -0.53
C TRP A 227 5.48 7.84 -1.12
N GLN A 228 5.48 7.58 -2.43
CA GLN A 228 6.70 7.27 -3.19
C GLN A 228 7.29 8.53 -3.76
N ALA A 229 8.58 8.76 -3.50
CA ALA A 229 9.34 9.81 -4.18
C ALA A 229 9.66 9.36 -5.61
N LYS A 230 9.33 10.21 -6.58
CA LYS A 230 9.69 10.03 -7.99
C LYS A 230 10.37 11.29 -8.51
N ALA A 231 11.32 11.12 -9.41
CA ALA A 231 11.88 12.25 -10.14
C ALA A 231 10.74 12.96 -10.90
N PRO A 232 10.82 14.29 -11.07
CA PRO A 232 9.99 15.00 -12.02
C PRO A 232 10.15 14.41 -13.42
N ASP A 233 9.21 14.71 -14.31
CA ASP A 233 9.28 14.23 -15.69
C ASP A 233 10.60 14.67 -16.34
N PHE A 234 11.26 13.71 -16.99
CA PHE A 234 12.51 13.98 -17.69
C PHE A 234 12.27 14.94 -18.86
N ASP A 235 13.01 16.04 -18.89
CA ASP A 235 12.89 17.03 -19.96
C ASP A 235 13.56 16.55 -21.26
N MET A 236 12.82 15.78 -22.03
CA MET A 236 13.26 15.25 -23.32
C MET A 236 13.62 16.37 -24.32
N SER A 237 12.97 17.54 -24.21
CA SER A 237 13.25 18.68 -25.09
C SER A 237 14.65 19.27 -24.82
N SER A 238 14.98 19.51 -23.57
CA SER A 238 16.32 19.94 -23.16
C SER A 238 17.38 18.89 -23.50
N PHE A 239 17.07 17.61 -23.30
CA PHE A 239 17.98 16.52 -23.67
C PHE A 239 18.27 16.51 -25.19
N SER A 240 17.25 16.62 -26.01
CA SER A 240 17.36 16.61 -27.49
C SER A 240 18.11 17.83 -28.02
N LEU A 241 18.09 18.95 -27.27
CA LEU A 241 18.84 20.17 -27.59
C LEU A 241 20.28 20.15 -27.08
N GLY A 242 20.74 19.04 -26.48
CA GLY A 242 22.09 18.90 -25.95
C GLY A 242 22.31 19.54 -24.57
N ASN A 243 21.27 20.05 -23.92
CA ASN A 243 21.30 20.64 -22.58
C ASN A 243 21.17 19.54 -21.49
N TYR A 244 22.11 18.61 -21.48
CA TYR A 244 22.07 17.42 -20.62
C TYR A 244 21.97 17.74 -19.13
N ASN A 245 22.69 18.74 -18.65
CA ASN A 245 22.65 19.15 -17.25
C ASN A 245 21.25 19.62 -16.85
N THR A 246 20.57 20.40 -17.71
CA THR A 246 19.20 20.87 -17.46
C THR A 246 18.20 19.72 -17.52
N ALA A 247 18.38 18.77 -18.44
CA ALA A 247 17.51 17.59 -18.56
C ALA A 247 17.67 16.63 -17.37
N MET A 248 18.87 16.55 -16.79
CA MET A 248 19.19 15.67 -15.65
C MET A 248 18.94 16.31 -14.28
N SER A 249 18.83 17.64 -14.21
CA SER A 249 18.55 18.36 -12.97
C SER A 249 17.06 18.48 -12.64
N LYS A 250 16.21 17.99 -13.51
CA LYS A 250 14.77 17.82 -13.29
C LYS A 250 14.46 16.35 -13.09
#